data_1f7c183d2a7259852f1e811530ec83bb
#
_entry.id   1f7c183d2a7259852f1e811530ec83bb
#
_cell.length_a   1.000
_cell.length_b   1.000
_cell.length_c   1.000
_cell.angle_alpha   90.00
_cell.angle_beta   90.00
_cell.angle_gamma   90.00
#
_symmetry.space_group_name_H-M   'P 1'
#
loop_
_entity.id
_entity.type
_entity.pdbx_description
1 polymer ?
#
loop_
_entity_poly.entity_id
_entity_poly.type
_entity_poly.pdbx_seq_one_letter_code
_entity_poly.pdbx_strand_id
1 'polypeptide(L)'
;MIDVAAFIGPYPFRALPHPEPGVLERVLQREGLSGAWVGYLPSPWQRDPAPGNEALFHALEGHSSLRPAPVVRPDWPGWREALDQLVVRGAAAIRAYPMHWGMGPHSPAMRELALACAEAAVPLLLTVRFEDLRQRSALDTAGDLTAAHVRAIARIGAPIKLVVTGAGRELLEETHWGLTPDEQQRVHWDFAWIWGPPEDHLAHLFRTIGAERFVYGTHWPLRLTQNPRANLDLLPAELRARGITDASSLAFSVGKTPT
;
A
#
# COMPACT_ATOMS: atom_id res chain seq x y z
N MET A 1 6.68 -14.26 -2.97
CA MET A 1 5.58 -13.25 -3.00
C MET A 1 5.70 -12.37 -1.77
N ILE A 2 5.53 -11.04 -1.90
CA ILE A 2 5.72 -10.03 -0.84
C ILE A 2 4.37 -9.41 -0.48
N ASP A 3 4.12 -9.23 0.83
CA ASP A 3 2.96 -8.48 1.34
C ASP A 3 3.25 -6.96 1.30
N VAL A 4 2.48 -6.19 0.55
CA VAL A 4 2.67 -4.73 0.41
C VAL A 4 1.95 -3.90 1.48
N ALA A 5 1.10 -4.52 2.28
CA ALA A 5 0.17 -3.84 3.18
C ALA A 5 0.27 -4.29 4.64
N ALA A 6 1.45 -4.72 5.07
CA ALA A 6 1.68 -5.04 6.47
C ALA A 6 2.03 -3.80 7.29
N PHE A 7 1.71 -3.87 8.60
CA PHE A 7 1.98 -2.80 9.55
C PHE A 7 2.53 -3.35 10.87
N ILE A 8 3.28 -2.49 11.57
CA ILE A 8 3.75 -2.69 12.95
C ILE A 8 3.44 -1.46 13.81
N GLY A 9 3.64 -1.60 15.11
CA GLY A 9 3.43 -0.51 16.08
C GLY A 9 1.99 -0.41 16.59
N PRO A 10 1.79 0.38 17.63
CA PRO A 10 0.49 0.51 18.29
C PRO A 10 -0.53 1.21 17.38
N TYR A 11 -1.76 0.70 17.37
CA TYR A 11 -2.85 1.38 16.69
C TYR A 11 -3.47 2.40 17.65
N PRO A 12 -3.68 3.68 17.22
CA PRO A 12 -4.07 4.74 18.15
C PRO A 12 -5.44 4.55 18.83
N PHE A 13 -6.34 3.78 18.22
CA PHE A 13 -7.74 3.72 18.66
C PHE A 13 -8.12 2.48 19.47
N ARG A 14 -7.31 1.44 19.41
CA ARG A 14 -7.51 0.21 20.19
C ARG A 14 -6.22 -0.63 20.27
N ALA A 15 -6.12 -1.46 21.30
CA ALA A 15 -5.05 -2.45 21.34
C ALA A 15 -5.21 -3.46 20.20
N LEU A 16 -4.13 -3.73 19.51
CA LEU A 16 -4.04 -4.79 18.50
C LEU A 16 -3.18 -5.93 19.03
N PRO A 17 -3.53 -7.19 18.73
CA PRO A 17 -2.66 -8.30 19.05
C PRO A 17 -1.43 -8.26 18.13
N HIS A 18 -0.25 -8.49 18.73
CA HIS A 18 0.95 -8.82 17.99
C HIS A 18 1.42 -7.80 16.93
N PRO A 19 1.60 -6.51 17.29
CA PRO A 19 2.06 -5.48 16.36
C PRO A 19 3.59 -5.46 16.18
N GLU A 20 4.31 -6.48 16.68
CA GLU A 20 5.77 -6.55 16.70
C GLU A 20 6.34 -7.18 15.41
N PRO A 21 7.52 -6.74 14.91
CA PRO A 21 8.14 -7.28 13.68
C PRO A 21 8.38 -8.79 13.72
N GLY A 22 8.88 -9.33 14.83
CA GLY A 22 9.15 -10.77 14.94
C GLY A 22 7.90 -11.64 14.90
N VAL A 23 6.72 -11.12 15.28
CA VAL A 23 5.45 -11.82 15.07
C VAL A 23 5.05 -11.77 13.60
N LEU A 24 5.20 -10.61 12.96
CA LEU A 24 4.92 -10.48 11.53
C LEU A 24 5.77 -11.46 10.70
N GLU A 25 7.06 -11.62 10.97
CA GLU A 25 7.90 -12.61 10.28
C GLU A 25 7.37 -14.04 10.40
N ARG A 26 6.94 -14.45 11.60
CA ARG A 26 6.34 -15.76 11.81
C ARG A 26 5.03 -15.93 11.04
N VAL A 27 4.23 -14.86 10.96
CA VAL A 27 3.00 -14.85 10.17
C VAL A 27 3.32 -15.00 8.68
N LEU A 28 4.27 -14.23 8.15
CA LEU A 28 4.70 -14.32 6.75
C LEU A 28 5.21 -15.74 6.42
N GLN A 29 6.03 -16.32 7.29
CA GLN A 29 6.54 -17.68 7.11
C GLN A 29 5.39 -18.70 7.06
N ARG A 30 4.41 -18.61 7.97
CA ARG A 30 3.24 -19.48 7.99
C ARG A 30 2.43 -19.37 6.70
N GLU A 31 2.28 -18.17 6.15
CA GLU A 31 1.54 -17.91 4.90
C GLU A 31 2.38 -18.19 3.64
N GLY A 32 3.65 -18.61 3.77
CA GLY A 32 4.53 -18.86 2.63
C GLY A 32 4.93 -17.59 1.87
N LEU A 33 4.98 -16.46 2.57
CA LEU A 33 5.42 -15.17 2.01
C LEU A 33 6.90 -14.96 2.26
N SER A 34 7.59 -14.37 1.28
CA SER A 34 9.05 -14.15 1.34
C SER A 34 9.42 -12.86 2.07
N GLY A 35 8.48 -11.97 2.35
CA GLY A 35 8.72 -10.71 3.03
C GLY A 35 7.52 -9.77 2.99
N ALA A 36 7.72 -8.57 3.53
CA ALA A 36 6.70 -7.53 3.51
C ALA A 36 7.26 -6.12 3.36
N TRP A 37 6.46 -5.22 2.78
CA TRP A 37 6.61 -3.77 2.89
C TRP A 37 5.83 -3.28 4.11
N VAL A 38 6.53 -2.74 5.09
CA VAL A 38 5.98 -2.51 6.42
C VAL A 38 5.79 -1.01 6.65
N GLY A 39 4.58 -0.62 7.05
CA GLY A 39 4.26 0.72 7.55
C GLY A 39 4.22 0.76 9.08
N TYR A 40 4.32 1.96 9.64
CA TYR A 40 4.15 2.21 11.08
C TYR A 40 2.75 2.75 11.35
N LEU A 41 1.94 2.02 12.13
CA LEU A 41 0.52 2.32 12.32
C LEU A 41 0.22 3.72 12.87
N PRO A 42 1.00 4.30 13.79
CA PRO A 42 0.73 5.65 14.28
C PRO A 42 0.92 6.77 13.24
N SER A 43 1.72 6.54 12.19
CA SER A 43 2.17 7.59 11.26
C SER A 43 1.07 8.39 10.57
N PRO A 44 -0.09 7.82 10.15
CA PRO A 44 -1.16 8.59 9.51
C PRO A 44 -1.69 9.77 10.34
N TRP A 45 -1.65 9.62 11.67
CA TRP A 45 -2.17 10.60 12.63
C TRP A 45 -1.11 11.52 13.22
N GLN A 46 0.16 11.31 12.85
CA GLN A 46 1.26 12.19 13.27
C GLN A 46 1.32 13.42 12.35
N ARG A 47 1.51 14.59 12.96
CA ARG A 47 1.69 15.83 12.21
C ARG A 47 3.04 15.84 11.49
N ASP A 48 4.10 15.48 12.21
CA ASP A 48 5.45 15.27 11.69
C ASP A 48 5.69 13.79 11.48
N PRO A 49 5.96 13.32 10.25
CA PRO A 49 6.20 11.90 9.98
C PRO A 49 7.58 11.41 10.44
N ALA A 50 8.55 12.30 10.70
CA ALA A 50 9.93 11.90 10.99
C ALA A 50 10.06 10.97 12.20
N PRO A 51 9.45 11.23 13.38
CA PRO A 51 9.54 10.32 14.53
C PRO A 51 8.97 8.93 14.23
N GLY A 52 7.87 8.85 13.47
CA GLY A 52 7.26 7.58 13.08
C GLY A 52 8.14 6.80 12.10
N ASN A 53 8.79 7.49 11.18
CA ASN A 53 9.75 6.87 10.26
C ASN A 53 10.97 6.33 11.00
N GLU A 54 11.55 7.09 11.95
CA GLU A 54 12.65 6.60 12.77
C GLU A 54 12.26 5.38 13.59
N ALA A 55 11.08 5.40 14.22
CA ALA A 55 10.56 4.24 14.95
C ALA A 55 10.40 3.01 14.04
N LEU A 56 9.93 3.21 12.80
CA LEU A 56 9.81 2.15 11.81
C LEU A 56 11.18 1.54 11.47
N PHE A 57 12.15 2.36 11.08
CA PHE A 57 13.47 1.88 10.70
C PHE A 57 14.15 1.16 11.85
N HIS A 58 14.11 1.73 13.06
CA HIS A 58 14.68 1.10 14.27
C HIS A 58 14.00 -0.25 14.58
N ALA A 59 12.67 -0.32 14.50
CA ALA A 59 11.94 -1.56 14.77
C ALA A 59 12.25 -2.67 13.75
N LEU A 60 12.65 -2.32 12.53
CA LEU A 60 12.97 -3.30 11.48
C LEU A 60 14.46 -3.69 11.47
N GLU A 61 15.30 -3.13 12.34
CA GLU A 61 16.70 -3.56 12.46
C GLU A 61 16.79 -5.06 12.77
N GLY A 62 17.59 -5.78 11.99
CA GLY A 62 17.75 -7.23 12.11
C GLY A 62 16.65 -8.09 11.47
N HIS A 63 15.60 -7.48 10.90
CA HIS A 63 14.49 -8.18 10.24
C HIS A 63 14.59 -8.08 8.72
N SER A 64 15.48 -8.83 8.09
CA SER A 64 15.85 -8.72 6.67
C SER A 64 14.70 -9.03 5.68
N SER A 65 13.68 -9.78 6.11
CA SER A 65 12.46 -10.05 5.32
C SER A 65 11.48 -8.87 5.32
N LEU A 66 11.65 -7.91 6.22
CA LEU A 66 10.78 -6.75 6.40
C LEU A 66 11.46 -5.49 5.86
N ARG A 67 10.86 -4.88 4.85
CA ARG A 67 11.38 -3.66 4.25
C ARG A 67 10.51 -2.45 4.63
N PRO A 68 11.11 -1.32 5.04
CA PRO A 68 10.35 -0.15 5.45
C PRO A 68 9.59 0.47 4.27
N ALA A 69 8.35 0.84 4.52
CA ALA A 69 7.54 1.71 3.68
C ALA A 69 7.15 2.96 4.50
N PRO A 70 8.10 3.90 4.66
CA PRO A 70 7.93 5.10 5.49
C PRO A 70 6.94 6.09 4.88
N VAL A 71 6.55 7.08 5.66
CA VAL A 71 5.60 8.12 5.29
C VAL A 71 6.32 9.38 4.86
N VAL A 72 5.87 9.98 3.74
CA VAL A 72 6.25 11.34 3.34
C VAL A 72 4.98 12.19 3.25
N ARG A 73 4.96 13.29 3.99
CA ARG A 73 3.88 14.27 4.01
C ARG A 73 4.27 15.49 3.19
N PRO A 74 3.71 15.70 1.99
CA PRO A 74 4.24 16.66 1.02
C PRO A 74 3.94 18.13 1.33
N ASP A 75 3.08 18.44 2.30
CA ASP A 75 2.87 19.80 2.82
C ASP A 75 3.72 20.11 4.07
N TRP A 76 4.60 19.17 4.48
CA TRP A 76 5.49 19.34 5.59
C TRP A 76 6.83 19.93 5.12
N PRO A 77 7.41 20.93 5.82
CA PRO A 77 8.69 21.51 5.43
C PRO A 77 9.81 20.47 5.34
N GLY A 78 10.64 20.51 4.30
CA GLY A 78 11.76 19.58 4.13
C GLY A 78 11.37 18.19 3.63
N TRP A 79 10.12 17.99 3.16
CA TRP A 79 9.65 16.68 2.73
C TRP A 79 10.44 16.09 1.56
N ARG A 80 11.00 16.94 0.68
CA ARG A 80 11.76 16.49 -0.49
C ARG A 80 13.07 15.85 -0.07
N GLU A 81 13.82 16.52 0.78
CA GLU A 81 15.06 16.02 1.38
C GLU A 81 14.80 14.75 2.22
N ALA A 82 13.67 14.73 2.94
CA ALA A 82 13.27 13.53 3.68
C ALA A 82 13.00 12.34 2.74
N LEU A 83 12.33 12.55 1.60
CA LEU A 83 12.10 11.51 0.60
C LEU A 83 13.44 10.94 0.10
N ASP A 84 14.39 11.80 -0.29
CA ASP A 84 15.69 11.39 -0.80
C ASP A 84 16.45 10.56 0.24
N GLN A 85 16.46 10.99 1.50
CA GLN A 85 17.09 10.26 2.61
C GLN A 85 16.43 8.90 2.86
N LEU A 86 15.10 8.81 2.81
CA LEU A 86 14.37 7.56 3.01
C LEU A 86 14.64 6.55 1.89
N VAL A 87 14.75 7.01 0.64
CA VAL A 87 15.12 6.17 -0.51
C VAL A 87 16.54 5.65 -0.35
N VAL A 88 17.51 6.50 0.03
CA VAL A 88 18.90 6.10 0.30
C VAL A 88 18.98 5.08 1.45
N ARG A 89 18.15 5.22 2.47
CA ARG A 89 18.04 4.26 3.60
C ARG A 89 17.37 2.93 3.21
N GLY A 90 16.92 2.76 1.98
CA GLY A 90 16.38 1.50 1.47
C GLY A 90 14.86 1.35 1.64
N ALA A 91 14.10 2.45 1.66
CA ALA A 91 12.65 2.39 1.59
C ALA A 91 12.19 1.54 0.39
N ALA A 92 11.29 0.59 0.63
CA ALA A 92 10.73 -0.25 -0.42
C ALA A 92 9.65 0.47 -1.23
N ALA A 93 8.96 1.39 -0.58
CA ALA A 93 7.91 2.24 -1.11
C ALA A 93 7.73 3.46 -0.18
N ILE A 94 7.04 4.49 -0.67
CA ILE A 94 6.64 5.66 0.13
C ILE A 94 5.14 5.60 0.38
N ARG A 95 4.70 5.81 1.61
CA ARG A 95 3.28 5.89 1.96
C ARG A 95 2.83 7.34 2.07
N ALA A 96 1.60 7.61 1.63
CA ALA A 96 0.93 8.88 1.83
C ALA A 96 -0.54 8.66 2.23
N TYR A 97 -1.05 9.57 3.08
CA TYR A 97 -2.39 9.47 3.67
C TYR A 97 -3.17 10.77 3.46
N PRO A 98 -3.51 11.13 2.20
CA PRO A 98 -4.09 12.43 1.88
C PRO A 98 -5.38 12.72 2.65
N MET A 99 -6.21 11.70 2.92
CA MET A 99 -7.46 11.88 3.66
C MET A 99 -7.22 12.29 5.12
N HIS A 100 -6.18 11.76 5.77
CA HIS A 100 -5.79 12.12 7.14
C HIS A 100 -5.20 13.53 7.23
N TRP A 101 -4.70 14.04 6.12
CA TRP A 101 -4.10 15.39 6.04
C TRP A 101 -5.04 16.44 5.45
N GLY A 102 -6.29 16.05 5.13
CA GLY A 102 -7.28 16.96 4.53
C GLY A 102 -6.95 17.39 3.11
N MET A 103 -6.17 16.60 2.38
CA MET A 103 -5.78 16.89 1.00
C MET A 103 -6.83 16.34 0.03
N GLY A 104 -7.38 17.20 -0.81
CA GLY A 104 -8.32 16.79 -1.85
C GLY A 104 -7.64 16.13 -3.06
N PRO A 105 -8.45 15.59 -4.01
CA PRO A 105 -7.95 14.86 -5.19
C PRO A 105 -6.96 15.66 -6.06
N HIS A 106 -7.13 16.97 -6.13
CA HIS A 106 -6.30 17.86 -6.96
C HIS A 106 -5.23 18.60 -6.16
N SER A 107 -4.84 18.07 -4.98
CA SER A 107 -3.78 18.67 -4.17
C SER A 107 -2.47 18.80 -4.96
N PRO A 108 -1.93 20.02 -5.15
CA PRO A 108 -0.63 20.21 -5.80
C PRO A 108 0.48 19.47 -5.05
N ALA A 109 0.45 19.48 -3.71
CA ALA A 109 1.44 18.79 -2.90
C ALA A 109 1.46 17.27 -3.15
N MET A 110 0.30 16.62 -3.25
CA MET A 110 0.22 15.21 -3.61
C MET A 110 0.73 14.93 -5.03
N ARG A 111 0.47 15.83 -5.96
CA ARG A 111 1.01 15.75 -7.32
C ARG A 111 2.54 15.84 -7.34
N GLU A 112 3.11 16.76 -6.59
CA GLU A 112 4.57 16.92 -6.47
C GLU A 112 5.23 15.69 -5.82
N LEU A 113 4.62 15.13 -4.75
CA LEU A 113 5.11 13.89 -4.15
C LEU A 113 5.09 12.73 -5.16
N ALA A 114 4.01 12.60 -5.92
CA ALA A 114 3.91 11.53 -6.92
C ALA A 114 4.96 11.67 -8.05
N LEU A 115 5.24 12.90 -8.49
CA LEU A 115 6.31 13.19 -9.45
C LEU A 115 7.68 12.83 -8.87
N ALA A 116 7.94 13.22 -7.61
CA ALA A 116 9.17 12.88 -6.92
C ALA A 116 9.38 11.37 -6.73
N CYS A 117 8.32 10.63 -6.40
CA CYS A 117 8.38 9.16 -6.33
C CYS A 117 8.66 8.53 -7.70
N ALA A 118 8.06 9.06 -8.78
CA ALA A 118 8.34 8.60 -10.13
C ALA A 118 9.79 8.87 -10.54
N GLU A 119 10.32 10.03 -10.22
CA GLU A 119 11.71 10.43 -10.46
C GLU A 119 12.70 9.54 -9.70
N ALA A 120 12.42 9.29 -8.42
CA ALA A 120 13.21 8.37 -7.58
C ALA A 120 12.97 6.89 -7.90
N ALA A 121 12.08 6.57 -8.84
CA ALA A 121 11.66 5.22 -9.21
C ALA A 121 11.17 4.37 -8.00
N VAL A 122 10.65 5.01 -6.95
CA VAL A 122 10.10 4.35 -5.76
C VAL A 122 8.57 4.30 -5.86
N PRO A 123 7.91 3.16 -5.53
CA PRO A 123 6.45 3.07 -5.53
C PRO A 123 5.82 4.03 -4.51
N LEU A 124 4.69 4.64 -4.88
CA LEU A 124 3.83 5.39 -3.96
C LEU A 124 2.68 4.50 -3.51
N LEU A 125 2.51 4.32 -2.20
CA LEU A 125 1.40 3.59 -1.60
C LEU A 125 0.33 4.56 -1.08
N LEU A 126 -0.90 4.34 -1.49
CA LEU A 126 -2.08 5.01 -0.95
C LEU A 126 -2.96 3.98 -0.24
N THR A 127 -3.31 4.23 1.01
CA THR A 127 -4.22 3.37 1.78
C THR A 127 -5.63 3.98 1.76
N VAL A 128 -6.60 3.19 1.30
CA VAL A 128 -8.00 3.63 1.21
C VAL A 128 -8.60 3.80 2.59
N ARG A 129 -8.41 2.78 3.45
CA ARG A 129 -8.91 2.73 4.82
C ARG A 129 -8.09 1.78 5.68
N PHE A 130 -8.13 1.99 6.98
CA PHE A 130 -7.54 1.06 7.95
C PHE A 130 -8.59 0.10 8.51
N GLU A 131 -9.80 0.57 8.74
CA GLU A 131 -10.90 -0.20 9.30
C GLU A 131 -12.20 -0.01 8.51
N ASP A 132 -13.10 -0.99 8.59
CA ASP A 132 -14.48 -0.87 8.11
C ASP A 132 -15.20 0.25 8.87
N LEU A 133 -16.08 0.97 8.21
CA LEU A 133 -16.85 2.07 8.82
C LEU A 133 -17.59 1.65 10.09
N ARG A 134 -18.00 0.38 10.18
CA ARG A 134 -18.71 -0.17 11.36
C ARG A 134 -17.79 -0.41 12.55
N GLN A 135 -16.49 -0.51 12.33
CA GLN A 135 -15.47 -0.79 13.35
C GLN A 135 -14.59 0.43 13.64
N ARG A 136 -14.63 1.42 12.75
CA ARG A 136 -13.82 2.62 12.84
C ARG A 136 -14.15 3.41 14.10
N SER A 137 -13.12 3.83 14.83
CA SER A 137 -13.29 4.73 15.97
C SER A 137 -13.91 6.06 15.53
N ALA A 138 -14.82 6.60 16.33
CA ALA A 138 -15.38 7.94 16.11
C ALA A 138 -14.30 9.05 16.19
N LEU A 139 -13.14 8.76 16.75
CA LEU A 139 -11.99 9.68 16.79
C LEU A 139 -11.17 9.65 15.49
N ASP A 140 -11.32 8.62 14.65
CA ASP A 140 -10.76 8.60 13.32
C ASP A 140 -11.71 9.28 12.33
N THR A 141 -11.54 10.58 12.20
CA THR A 141 -12.40 11.45 11.37
C THR A 141 -11.97 11.47 9.89
N ALA A 142 -10.91 10.79 9.52
CA ALA A 142 -10.48 10.70 8.12
C ALA A 142 -11.51 9.92 7.30
N GLY A 143 -11.89 10.45 6.15
CA GLY A 143 -12.70 9.72 5.18
C GLY A 143 -11.91 8.65 4.45
N ASP A 144 -12.59 7.81 3.68
CA ASP A 144 -11.95 6.87 2.78
C ASP A 144 -11.37 7.59 1.55
N LEU A 145 -10.27 7.07 1.02
CA LEU A 145 -9.73 7.53 -0.26
C LEU A 145 -10.75 7.28 -1.37
N THR A 146 -10.89 8.23 -2.29
CA THR A 146 -11.85 8.12 -3.39
C THR A 146 -11.17 7.81 -4.72
N ALA A 147 -11.94 7.35 -5.71
CA ALA A 147 -11.47 7.13 -7.06
C ALA A 147 -10.85 8.39 -7.69
N ALA A 148 -11.37 9.57 -7.36
CA ALA A 148 -10.84 10.85 -7.84
C ALA A 148 -9.39 11.08 -7.38
N HIS A 149 -9.04 10.72 -6.14
CA HIS A 149 -7.67 10.82 -5.62
C HIS A 149 -6.71 9.90 -6.39
N VAL A 150 -7.10 8.64 -6.59
CA VAL A 150 -6.27 7.67 -7.29
C VAL A 150 -6.08 8.08 -8.76
N ARG A 151 -7.17 8.46 -9.44
CA ARG A 151 -7.10 8.92 -10.84
C ARG A 151 -6.24 10.17 -11.02
N ALA A 152 -6.31 11.12 -10.09
CA ALA A 152 -5.49 12.33 -10.17
C ALA A 152 -3.99 12.00 -10.14
N ILE A 153 -3.57 11.06 -9.29
CA ILE A 153 -2.18 10.60 -9.23
C ILE A 153 -1.80 9.77 -10.45
N ALA A 154 -2.65 8.86 -10.92
CA ALA A 154 -2.38 8.07 -12.12
C ALA A 154 -2.18 8.94 -13.38
N ARG A 155 -2.79 10.14 -13.41
CA ARG A 155 -2.77 11.10 -14.53
C ARG A 155 -1.62 12.10 -14.52
N ILE A 156 -0.67 12.01 -13.61
CA ILE A 156 0.42 13.00 -13.51
C ILE A 156 1.36 13.06 -14.72
N GLY A 157 1.23 12.16 -15.68
CA GLY A 157 2.04 12.11 -16.90
C GLY A 157 3.43 11.49 -16.73
N ALA A 158 3.80 11.07 -15.52
CA ALA A 158 5.07 10.41 -15.22
C ALA A 158 4.86 8.88 -15.01
N PRO A 159 5.92 8.05 -15.15
CA PRO A 159 5.83 6.60 -15.00
C PRO A 159 5.75 6.17 -13.53
N ILE A 160 4.78 6.71 -12.79
CA ILE A 160 4.56 6.37 -11.38
C ILE A 160 4.13 4.91 -11.24
N LYS A 161 4.65 4.23 -10.22
CA LYS A 161 4.16 2.94 -9.73
C LYS A 161 3.28 3.22 -8.52
N LEU A 162 1.99 3.24 -8.72
CA LEU A 162 1.00 3.51 -7.68
C LEU A 162 0.46 2.19 -7.16
N VAL A 163 0.55 1.97 -5.86
CA VAL A 163 -0.06 0.82 -5.18
C VAL A 163 -1.16 1.33 -4.27
N VAL A 164 -2.38 0.88 -4.49
CA VAL A 164 -3.56 1.26 -3.69
C VAL A 164 -3.97 0.09 -2.83
N THR A 165 -3.96 0.29 -1.51
CA THR A 165 -4.25 -0.75 -0.54
C THR A 165 -5.57 -0.49 0.18
N GLY A 166 -6.30 -1.54 0.52
CA GLY A 166 -7.56 -1.44 1.25
C GLY A 166 -8.78 -1.05 0.41
N ALA A 167 -8.70 -1.18 -0.91
CA ALA A 167 -9.82 -0.90 -1.80
C ALA A 167 -10.85 -2.05 -1.80
N GLY A 168 -12.14 -1.69 -1.74
CA GLY A 168 -13.23 -2.59 -2.11
C GLY A 168 -13.45 -2.60 -3.63
N ARG A 169 -14.25 -3.58 -4.11
CA ARG A 169 -14.53 -3.76 -5.53
C ARG A 169 -15.03 -2.49 -6.21
N GLU A 170 -15.98 -1.80 -5.61
CA GLU A 170 -16.63 -0.62 -6.20
C GLU A 170 -15.63 0.50 -6.49
N LEU A 171 -14.78 0.85 -5.51
CA LEU A 171 -13.75 1.86 -5.69
C LEU A 171 -12.76 1.47 -6.78
N LEU A 172 -12.36 0.20 -6.80
CA LEU A 172 -11.40 -0.34 -7.74
C LEU A 172 -11.95 -0.26 -9.18
N GLU A 173 -13.17 -0.74 -9.42
CA GLU A 173 -13.84 -0.67 -10.72
C GLU A 173 -14.09 0.78 -11.14
N GLU A 174 -14.61 1.63 -10.26
CA GLU A 174 -14.81 3.05 -10.54
C GLU A 174 -13.51 3.72 -10.98
N THR A 175 -12.41 3.41 -10.29
CA THR A 175 -11.11 3.98 -10.63
C THR A 175 -10.62 3.46 -11.98
N HIS A 176 -10.59 2.14 -12.15
CA HIS A 176 -10.01 1.47 -13.32
C HIS A 176 -10.70 1.91 -14.62
N TRP A 177 -12.03 1.85 -14.65
CA TRP A 177 -12.79 2.22 -15.85
C TRP A 177 -12.81 3.74 -16.14
N GLY A 178 -12.41 4.56 -15.18
CA GLY A 178 -12.22 6.00 -15.36
C GLY A 178 -10.82 6.40 -15.83
N LEU A 179 -9.91 5.45 -16.07
CA LEU A 179 -8.54 5.64 -16.54
C LEU A 179 -8.39 5.15 -17.98
N THR A 180 -7.48 5.78 -18.73
CA THR A 180 -7.04 5.25 -20.02
C THR A 180 -6.20 3.99 -19.85
N PRO A 181 -6.02 3.12 -20.87
CA PRO A 181 -5.20 1.92 -20.77
C PRO A 181 -3.77 2.17 -20.27
N ASP A 182 -3.14 3.27 -20.68
CA ASP A 182 -1.79 3.64 -20.22
C ASP A 182 -1.77 4.07 -18.73
N GLU A 183 -2.82 4.78 -18.29
CA GLU A 183 -2.96 5.17 -16.88
C GLU A 183 -3.26 3.97 -15.99
N GLN A 184 -4.06 3.01 -16.47
CA GLN A 184 -4.37 1.76 -15.77
C GLN A 184 -3.10 0.96 -15.45
N GLN A 185 -2.12 0.96 -16.33
CA GLN A 185 -0.85 0.24 -16.14
C GLN A 185 -0.03 0.78 -14.96
N ARG A 186 -0.27 1.99 -14.53
CA ARG A 186 0.44 2.62 -13.41
C ARG A 186 -0.10 2.21 -12.05
N VAL A 187 -1.32 1.63 -12.00
CA VAL A 187 -2.03 1.35 -10.75
C VAL A 187 -2.06 -0.15 -10.47
N HIS A 188 -1.64 -0.51 -9.25
CA HIS A 188 -1.74 -1.86 -8.71
C HIS A 188 -2.61 -1.84 -7.45
N TRP A 189 -3.29 -2.94 -7.18
CA TRP A 189 -4.27 -3.07 -6.11
C TRP A 189 -3.96 -4.23 -5.20
N ASP A 190 -4.07 -4.07 -3.90
CA ASP A 190 -4.22 -5.23 -3.05
C ASP A 190 -5.68 -5.75 -3.08
N PHE A 191 -5.92 -6.90 -2.51
CA PHE A 191 -7.25 -7.50 -2.46
C PHE A 191 -7.66 -7.95 -1.05
N ALA A 192 -7.05 -7.39 0.00
CA ALA A 192 -7.41 -7.69 1.38
C ALA A 192 -8.88 -7.37 1.71
N TRP A 193 -9.49 -6.45 0.96
CA TRP A 193 -10.87 -6.01 1.14
C TRP A 193 -11.81 -6.49 0.03
N ILE A 194 -11.35 -7.39 -0.81
CA ILE A 194 -12.16 -8.02 -1.87
C ILE A 194 -12.75 -9.33 -1.34
N TRP A 195 -14.04 -9.55 -1.61
CA TRP A 195 -14.73 -10.76 -1.20
C TRP A 195 -14.48 -11.90 -2.19
N GLY A 196 -14.24 -13.07 -1.62
CA GLY A 196 -14.25 -14.33 -2.37
C GLY A 196 -15.65 -14.98 -2.40
N PRO A 197 -15.74 -16.30 -2.60
CA PRO A 197 -17.02 -17.00 -2.60
C PRO A 197 -17.88 -16.71 -1.35
N PRO A 198 -19.23 -16.63 -1.49
CA PRO A 198 -19.99 -16.91 -2.72
C PRO A 198 -20.08 -15.73 -3.71
N GLU A 199 -19.70 -14.48 -3.35
CA GLU A 199 -19.81 -13.30 -4.21
C GLU A 199 -18.79 -13.33 -5.36
N ASP A 200 -17.64 -13.96 -5.13
CA ASP A 200 -16.56 -14.22 -6.09
C ASP A 200 -16.03 -12.97 -6.80
N HIS A 201 -15.95 -11.85 -6.04
CA HIS A 201 -15.52 -10.56 -6.57
C HIS A 201 -14.09 -10.61 -7.11
N LEU A 202 -13.18 -11.35 -6.45
CA LEU A 202 -11.79 -11.45 -6.90
C LEU A 202 -11.68 -12.12 -8.26
N ALA A 203 -12.42 -13.22 -8.49
CA ALA A 203 -12.45 -13.90 -9.78
C ALA A 203 -13.02 -13.00 -10.88
N HIS A 204 -14.07 -12.23 -10.57
CA HIS A 204 -14.62 -11.25 -11.49
C HIS A 204 -13.57 -10.19 -11.87
N LEU A 205 -12.89 -9.61 -10.91
CA LEU A 205 -11.86 -8.59 -11.14
C LEU A 205 -10.68 -9.14 -11.94
N PHE A 206 -10.25 -10.37 -11.70
CA PHE A 206 -9.18 -11.00 -12.49
C PHE A 206 -9.59 -11.25 -13.95
N ARG A 207 -10.87 -11.50 -14.22
CA ARG A 207 -11.38 -11.63 -15.59
C ARG A 207 -11.47 -10.29 -16.33
N THR A 208 -11.88 -9.24 -15.63
CA THR A 208 -12.24 -7.94 -16.23
C THR A 208 -11.10 -6.93 -16.25
N ILE A 209 -10.23 -6.96 -15.24
CA ILE A 209 -9.13 -6.00 -15.07
C ILE A 209 -7.77 -6.63 -15.37
N GLY A 210 -7.61 -7.92 -15.04
CA GLY A 210 -6.36 -8.66 -15.19
C GLY A 210 -5.66 -8.91 -13.87
N ALA A 211 -5.19 -10.14 -13.66
CA ALA A 211 -4.50 -10.55 -12.42
C ALA A 211 -3.19 -9.77 -12.20
N GLU A 212 -2.53 -9.34 -13.28
CA GLU A 212 -1.29 -8.56 -13.25
C GLU A 212 -1.44 -7.16 -12.67
N ARG A 213 -2.67 -6.68 -12.45
CA ARG A 213 -2.95 -5.43 -11.73
C ARG A 213 -3.03 -5.60 -10.23
N PHE A 214 -2.90 -6.84 -9.73
CA PHE A 214 -3.01 -7.14 -8.32
C PHE A 214 -1.67 -7.52 -7.70
N VAL A 215 -1.51 -7.11 -6.44
CA VAL A 215 -0.38 -7.43 -5.56
C VAL A 215 -0.93 -8.02 -4.26
N TYR A 216 -0.13 -8.81 -3.56
CA TYR A 216 -0.55 -9.39 -2.29
C TYR A 216 -0.49 -8.34 -1.18
N GLY A 217 -1.57 -8.19 -0.42
CA GLY A 217 -1.62 -7.32 0.75
C GLY A 217 -2.56 -7.89 1.81
N THR A 218 -2.19 -7.81 3.09
CA THR A 218 -2.97 -8.41 4.19
C THR A 218 -3.65 -7.40 5.10
N HIS A 219 -3.11 -6.20 5.23
CA HIS A 219 -3.46 -5.24 6.29
C HIS A 219 -3.23 -5.78 7.72
N TRP A 220 -2.32 -6.73 7.88
CA TRP A 220 -1.90 -7.18 9.21
C TRP A 220 -1.34 -6.01 10.02
N PRO A 221 -1.63 -5.88 11.33
CA PRO A 221 -2.43 -6.74 12.20
C PRO A 221 -3.91 -6.32 12.29
N LEU A 222 -4.37 -5.39 11.48
CA LEU A 222 -5.76 -4.90 11.48
C LEU A 222 -6.74 -5.93 10.93
N ARG A 223 -6.27 -6.78 10.01
CA ARG A 223 -7.05 -7.87 9.40
C ARG A 223 -6.34 -9.20 9.52
N LEU A 224 -7.10 -10.27 9.40
CA LEU A 224 -6.56 -11.63 9.39
C LEU A 224 -5.91 -11.93 8.03
N THR A 225 -4.72 -12.49 8.06
CA THR A 225 -3.94 -12.86 6.87
C THR A 225 -4.56 -13.98 6.04
N GLN A 226 -5.45 -14.77 6.64
CA GLN A 226 -6.11 -15.88 5.97
C GLN A 226 -7.04 -15.45 4.82
N ASN A 227 -7.64 -14.24 4.91
CA ASN A 227 -8.61 -13.79 3.89
C ASN A 227 -8.01 -13.67 2.49
N PRO A 228 -6.93 -12.92 2.24
CA PRO A 228 -6.36 -12.84 0.91
C PRO A 228 -5.82 -14.18 0.43
N ARG A 229 -5.27 -14.99 1.33
CA ARG A 229 -4.79 -16.34 1.00
C ARG A 229 -5.93 -17.24 0.54
N ALA A 230 -6.99 -17.34 1.33
CA ALA A 230 -8.16 -18.14 0.99
C ALA A 230 -8.81 -17.70 -0.33
N ASN A 231 -8.88 -16.40 -0.60
CA ASN A 231 -9.40 -15.88 -1.84
C ASN A 231 -8.58 -16.32 -3.06
N LEU A 232 -7.24 -16.35 -2.95
CA LEU A 232 -6.38 -16.88 -4.02
C LEU A 232 -6.54 -18.38 -4.20
N ASP A 233 -6.58 -19.14 -3.11
CA ASP A 233 -6.67 -20.60 -3.14
C ASP A 233 -8.02 -21.08 -3.70
N LEU A 234 -9.08 -20.31 -3.51
CA LEU A 234 -10.43 -20.60 -4.01
C LEU A 234 -10.68 -20.11 -5.44
N LEU A 235 -9.76 -19.37 -6.06
CA LEU A 235 -9.88 -18.97 -7.46
C LEU A 235 -9.96 -20.20 -8.38
N PRO A 236 -10.74 -20.14 -9.48
CA PRO A 236 -10.65 -21.09 -10.58
C PRO A 236 -9.22 -21.29 -11.05
N ALA A 237 -8.84 -22.52 -11.40
CA ALA A 237 -7.46 -22.89 -11.73
C ALA A 237 -6.87 -22.02 -12.85
N GLU A 238 -7.66 -21.69 -13.87
CA GLU A 238 -7.25 -20.84 -15.00
C GLU A 238 -6.94 -19.38 -14.59
N LEU A 239 -7.63 -18.85 -13.57
CA LEU A 239 -7.36 -17.51 -13.04
C LEU A 239 -6.15 -17.52 -12.11
N ARG A 240 -6.04 -18.55 -11.27
CA ARG A 240 -4.88 -18.73 -10.39
C ARG A 240 -3.58 -18.88 -11.18
N ALA A 241 -3.63 -19.57 -12.32
CA ALA A 241 -2.49 -19.74 -13.21
C ALA A 241 -1.98 -18.44 -13.86
N ARG A 242 -2.82 -17.39 -13.95
CA ARG A 242 -2.37 -16.07 -14.47
C ARG A 242 -1.36 -15.42 -13.54
N GLY A 243 -1.46 -15.69 -12.23
CA GLY A 243 -0.60 -15.10 -11.22
C GLY A 243 -0.84 -13.60 -11.00
N ILE A 244 -0.59 -13.14 -9.80
CA ILE A 244 -0.57 -11.71 -9.46
C ILE A 244 0.85 -11.16 -9.61
N THR A 245 0.99 -9.84 -9.68
CA THR A 245 2.29 -9.18 -9.73
C THR A 245 3.04 -9.39 -8.41
N ASP A 246 4.28 -9.85 -8.48
CA ASP A 246 5.17 -9.82 -7.31
C ASP A 246 5.66 -8.38 -7.10
N ALA A 247 5.37 -7.84 -5.93
CA ALA A 247 5.74 -6.47 -5.57
C ALA A 247 7.25 -6.22 -5.61
N SER A 248 8.09 -7.25 -5.53
CA SER A 248 9.53 -7.10 -5.73
C SER A 248 9.89 -6.52 -7.10
N SER A 249 9.08 -6.77 -8.12
CA SER A 249 9.25 -6.19 -9.47
C SER A 249 8.87 -4.70 -9.54
N LEU A 250 8.10 -4.20 -8.58
CA LEU A 250 7.73 -2.79 -8.46
C LEU A 250 8.78 -1.99 -7.70
N ALA A 251 9.50 -2.63 -6.79
CA ALA A 251 10.54 -1.98 -5.99
C ALA A 251 11.75 -1.61 -6.85
N PHE A 252 12.41 -0.51 -6.47
CA PHE A 252 13.67 -0.09 -7.07
C PHE A 252 14.77 -1.14 -6.79
N SER A 253 15.47 -1.58 -7.84
CA SER A 253 16.70 -2.36 -7.68
C SER A 253 17.83 -1.40 -7.35
N VAL A 254 18.22 -1.31 -6.09
CA VAL A 254 19.46 -0.64 -5.69
C VAL A 254 20.61 -1.39 -6.39
N GLY A 255 21.14 -0.84 -7.47
CA GLY A 255 22.27 -1.49 -8.17
C GLY A 255 22.42 -1.20 -9.65
N LYS A 256 21.60 -0.39 -10.28
CA LYS A 256 21.88 0.12 -11.64
C LYS A 256 22.03 1.63 -11.60
N THR A 257 23.26 2.09 -11.34
CA THR A 257 23.69 3.41 -11.76
C THR A 257 23.49 3.50 -13.27
N PRO A 258 22.80 4.51 -13.81
CA PRO A 258 22.79 4.72 -15.25
C PRO A 258 24.24 5.02 -15.69
N THR A 259 24.76 4.20 -16.55
CA THR A 259 26.01 4.47 -17.32
C THR A 259 25.75 5.54 -18.36
#